data_f90d2aa4dbcf402254a34163a416736b
#
_entry.id   f90d2aa4dbcf402254a34163a416736b
#
_cell.length_a   1.000
_cell.length_b   1.000
_cell.length_c   1.000
_cell.angle_alpha   90.00
_cell.angle_beta   90.00
_cell.angle_gamma   90.00
#
_symmetry.space_group_name_H-M   'P 1'
#
loop_
_entity.id
_entity.type
_entity.pdbx_description
1 polymer ?
#
loop_
_entity_poly.entity_id
_entity_poly.type
_entity_poly.pdbx_seq_one_letter_code
_entity_poly.pdbx_strand_id
1 'polypeptide(L)'
;MPRIAVIFESSPFDRKGLFNAVHNRIKGLLGTGECWVDAYCIHSRDNAFTRAVRHTPYAPVVDSVEIEGITYRMLWYRFSILDHLLVEKFGKRPCLFRRFVKTYVKYLDGYDYVIAHSFTGALFAYEAKQLYGIPYFASWHGSDVHTHPWRVQVIREDTQKVMEAAECNFFVSKALMKSAGKITLNARKEVLYNGVGEEFVKFDKAGVAKAREQFGIAPGEKVGAFAGNLSAVKNVLVLPPIFKTVSEQFSEPIHFIIAGDGKLRSQLEDELSSATHISFLGNVEAEEMPALMNCVDVLVLPSLNEGLPLVCAEALKCGANVVGSDVGGIAEVIGHHNVVPHGPDFVPQFAKKVVAMLEARNDSDDFAGQQALQQLPPEISWAKTTARELSFLA
;
A
#
# COMPACT_ATOMS: atom_id res chain seq x y z
N MET A 1 -15.06 -25.18 12.52
CA MET A 1 -14.20 -24.06 12.13
C MET A 1 -14.36 -23.85 10.63
N PRO A 2 -14.73 -22.66 10.20
CA PRO A 2 -14.91 -22.38 8.78
C PRO A 2 -13.59 -22.49 8.01
N ARG A 3 -13.69 -23.00 6.78
CA ARG A 3 -12.59 -23.01 5.81
C ARG A 3 -12.69 -21.81 4.90
N ILE A 4 -11.67 -21.00 4.91
CA ILE A 4 -11.62 -19.72 4.19
C ILE A 4 -10.55 -19.80 3.10
N ALA A 5 -10.92 -19.47 1.87
CA ALA A 5 -9.95 -19.21 0.80
C ALA A 5 -9.66 -17.72 0.74
N VAL A 6 -8.40 -17.31 0.88
CA VAL A 6 -7.96 -15.94 0.60
C VAL A 6 -7.33 -15.91 -0.79
N ILE A 7 -7.85 -15.05 -1.69
CA ILE A 7 -7.39 -14.97 -3.08
C ILE A 7 -7.06 -13.53 -3.48
N PHE A 8 -5.89 -13.32 -4.10
CA PHE A 8 -5.41 -12.00 -4.46
C PHE A 8 -4.38 -12.04 -5.60
N GLU A 9 -4.20 -10.93 -6.30
CA GLU A 9 -3.15 -10.75 -7.31
C GLU A 9 -2.03 -9.88 -6.75
N SER A 10 -0.86 -10.48 -6.52
CA SER A 10 0.34 -9.78 -6.06
C SER A 10 1.59 -10.63 -6.31
N SER A 11 2.76 -10.14 -5.90
CA SER A 11 4.02 -10.87 -5.97
C SER A 11 4.52 -11.23 -4.57
N PRO A 12 4.66 -12.52 -4.26
CA PRO A 12 5.31 -12.95 -3.02
C PRO A 12 6.84 -12.79 -3.07
N PHE A 13 7.40 -12.48 -4.25
CA PHE A 13 8.84 -12.37 -4.47
C PHE A 13 9.39 -10.96 -4.20
N ASP A 14 8.55 -9.93 -4.26
CA ASP A 14 8.93 -8.53 -3.99
C ASP A 14 8.19 -7.88 -2.82
N ARG A 15 7.30 -8.61 -2.16
CA ARG A 15 6.59 -8.28 -0.91
C ARG A 15 6.15 -6.82 -0.77
N LYS A 16 5.60 -6.23 -1.84
CA LYS A 16 5.12 -4.84 -1.81
C LYS A 16 3.75 -4.69 -1.13
N GLY A 17 3.40 -3.46 -0.82
CA GLY A 17 2.26 -3.02 -0.04
C GLY A 17 1.01 -3.92 0.01
N LEU A 18 0.45 -4.31 -1.16
CA LEU A 18 -0.71 -5.22 -1.17
C LEU A 18 -0.38 -6.61 -0.61
N PHE A 19 0.78 -7.18 -0.99
CA PHE A 19 1.17 -8.50 -0.48
C PHE A 19 1.31 -8.46 1.04
N ASN A 20 2.02 -7.48 1.59
CA ASN A 20 2.23 -7.32 3.02
C ASN A 20 0.90 -7.12 3.77
N ALA A 21 -0.02 -6.33 3.21
CA ALA A 21 -1.34 -6.14 3.80
C ALA A 21 -2.13 -7.44 3.87
N VAL A 22 -2.17 -8.22 2.78
CA VAL A 22 -2.87 -9.51 2.75
C VAL A 22 -2.20 -10.55 3.64
N HIS A 23 -0.85 -10.60 3.64
CA HIS A 23 -0.07 -11.50 4.49
C HIS A 23 -0.39 -11.29 5.97
N ASN A 24 -0.38 -10.05 6.44
CA ASN A 24 -0.69 -9.73 7.83
C ASN A 24 -2.16 -10.06 8.21
N ARG A 25 -3.11 -9.88 7.28
CA ARG A 25 -4.51 -10.30 7.50
C ARG A 25 -4.63 -11.82 7.63
N ILE A 26 -3.97 -12.59 6.75
CA ILE A 26 -3.92 -14.06 6.85
C ILE A 26 -3.29 -14.48 8.17
N LYS A 27 -2.15 -13.89 8.54
CA LYS A 27 -1.45 -14.14 9.80
C LYS A 27 -2.35 -13.87 11.01
N GLY A 28 -3.10 -12.76 10.97
CA GLY A 28 -4.08 -12.43 11.99
C GLY A 28 -5.18 -13.48 12.11
N LEU A 29 -5.81 -13.86 11.00
CA LEU A 29 -6.87 -14.87 10.96
C LEU A 29 -6.38 -16.23 11.49
N LEU A 30 -5.23 -16.71 11.04
CA LEU A 30 -4.62 -17.97 11.50
C LEU A 30 -4.28 -17.90 13.01
N GLY A 31 -3.79 -16.75 13.48
CA GLY A 31 -3.39 -16.56 14.88
C GLY A 31 -4.55 -16.64 15.87
N THR A 32 -5.80 -16.47 15.45
CA THR A 32 -6.97 -16.62 16.31
C THR A 32 -7.32 -18.06 16.61
N GLY A 33 -6.95 -18.98 15.73
CA GLY A 33 -7.35 -20.41 15.83
C GLY A 33 -8.84 -20.65 15.58
N GLU A 34 -9.60 -19.65 15.08
CA GLU A 34 -11.06 -19.76 14.88
C GLU A 34 -11.44 -20.23 13.45
N CYS A 35 -10.49 -20.23 12.51
CA CYS A 35 -10.71 -20.60 11.11
C CYS A 35 -9.50 -21.31 10.50
N TRP A 36 -9.75 -22.05 9.41
CA TRP A 36 -8.71 -22.58 8.52
C TRP A 36 -8.59 -21.65 7.31
N VAL A 37 -7.35 -21.27 6.95
CA VAL A 37 -7.10 -20.35 5.83
C VAL A 37 -6.15 -20.99 4.83
N ASP A 38 -6.60 -21.10 3.58
CA ASP A 38 -5.76 -21.43 2.42
C ASP A 38 -5.55 -20.15 1.58
N ALA A 39 -4.29 -19.85 1.23
CA ALA A 39 -3.92 -18.65 0.49
C ALA A 39 -3.62 -18.96 -0.98
N TYR A 40 -4.27 -18.23 -1.89
CA TYR A 40 -4.09 -18.30 -3.34
C TYR A 40 -3.55 -16.99 -3.87
N CYS A 41 -2.34 -17.03 -4.43
CA CYS A 41 -1.70 -15.86 -5.00
C CYS A 41 -1.69 -15.94 -6.53
N ILE A 42 -2.34 -14.99 -7.19
CA ILE A 42 -2.38 -14.88 -8.65
C ILE A 42 -1.18 -14.08 -9.11
N HIS A 43 -0.45 -14.60 -10.08
CA HIS A 43 0.70 -13.92 -10.66
C HIS A 43 0.79 -14.12 -12.18
N SER A 44 1.28 -13.13 -12.89
CA SER A 44 1.48 -13.24 -14.34
C SER A 44 2.73 -14.03 -14.68
N ARG A 45 2.62 -14.95 -15.64
CA ARG A 45 3.75 -15.65 -16.22
C ARG A 45 4.21 -14.91 -17.47
N ASP A 46 5.08 -13.93 -17.27
CA ASP A 46 5.62 -13.11 -18.34
C ASP A 46 6.85 -13.74 -18.98
N ASN A 47 6.94 -13.74 -20.31
CA ASN A 47 8.17 -14.08 -21.02
C ASN A 47 9.15 -12.89 -21.02
N ALA A 48 10.38 -13.08 -21.53
CA ALA A 48 11.39 -12.03 -21.54
C ALA A 48 10.93 -10.73 -22.24
N PHE A 49 10.17 -10.86 -23.33
CA PHE A 49 9.65 -9.72 -24.08
C PHE A 49 8.56 -9.00 -23.30
N THR A 50 7.58 -9.71 -22.74
CA THR A 50 6.50 -9.09 -21.95
C THR A 50 7.04 -8.45 -20.68
N ARG A 51 8.06 -9.05 -20.03
CA ARG A 51 8.77 -8.42 -18.90
C ARG A 51 9.41 -7.10 -19.28
N ALA A 52 10.11 -7.06 -20.40
CA ALA A 52 10.76 -5.83 -20.90
C ALA A 52 9.72 -4.72 -21.15
N VAL A 53 8.57 -5.06 -21.78
CA VAL A 53 7.47 -4.10 -22.05
C VAL A 53 6.79 -3.61 -20.78
N ARG A 54 6.57 -4.51 -19.81
CA ARG A 54 5.87 -4.18 -18.55
C ARG A 54 6.80 -3.69 -17.45
N HIS A 55 8.11 -3.78 -17.64
CA HIS A 55 9.13 -3.52 -16.61
C HIS A 55 8.87 -4.35 -15.33
N THR A 56 8.51 -5.64 -15.51
CA THR A 56 8.28 -6.55 -14.39
C THR A 56 9.54 -7.36 -14.08
N PRO A 57 9.89 -7.58 -12.81
CA PRO A 57 11.03 -8.43 -12.44
C PRO A 57 10.78 -9.88 -12.84
N TYR A 58 11.86 -10.65 -12.89
CA TYR A 58 11.74 -12.09 -13.07
C TYR A 58 11.12 -12.73 -11.83
N ALA A 59 10.14 -13.60 -12.05
CA ALA A 59 9.56 -14.43 -10.99
C ALA A 59 9.70 -15.91 -11.40
N PRO A 60 10.25 -16.77 -10.53
CA PRO A 60 10.32 -18.21 -10.80
C PRO A 60 8.90 -18.80 -10.81
N VAL A 61 8.62 -19.67 -11.78
CA VAL A 61 7.32 -20.35 -11.86
C VAL A 61 7.36 -21.56 -10.93
N VAL A 62 6.65 -21.47 -9.83
CA VAL A 62 6.53 -22.50 -8.78
C VAL A 62 5.06 -22.75 -8.46
N ASP A 63 4.75 -23.90 -7.87
CA ASP A 63 3.37 -24.25 -7.49
C ASP A 63 2.96 -23.57 -6.17
N SER A 64 3.91 -23.34 -5.29
CA SER A 64 3.69 -22.68 -4.01
C SER A 64 4.95 -21.94 -3.53
N VAL A 65 4.74 -20.96 -2.66
CA VAL A 65 5.78 -20.22 -1.92
C VAL A 65 5.40 -20.23 -0.45
N GLU A 66 6.34 -20.56 0.42
CA GLU A 66 6.14 -20.47 1.87
C GLU A 66 6.81 -19.20 2.42
N ILE A 67 6.06 -18.44 3.20
CA ILE A 67 6.53 -17.21 3.84
C ILE A 67 6.00 -17.19 5.28
N GLU A 68 6.88 -17.14 6.25
CA GLU A 68 6.55 -17.12 7.69
C GLU A 68 5.54 -18.22 8.10
N GLY A 69 5.72 -19.43 7.56
CA GLY A 69 4.86 -20.58 7.85
C GLY A 69 3.51 -20.56 7.10
N ILE A 70 3.25 -19.58 6.25
CA ILE A 70 2.05 -19.51 5.42
C ILE A 70 2.41 -19.96 4.00
N THR A 71 1.71 -20.99 3.51
CA THR A 71 1.87 -21.51 2.15
C THR A 71 0.93 -20.80 1.19
N TYR A 72 1.49 -20.08 0.21
CA TYR A 72 0.77 -19.44 -0.89
C TYR A 72 0.74 -20.35 -2.10
N ARG A 73 -0.43 -20.86 -2.49
CA ARG A 73 -0.61 -21.61 -3.73
C ARG A 73 -0.63 -20.65 -4.91
N MET A 74 0.28 -20.83 -5.88
CA MET A 74 0.47 -19.91 -7.00
C MET A 74 -0.47 -20.24 -8.15
N LEU A 75 -1.24 -19.28 -8.61
CA LEU A 75 -2.08 -19.37 -9.79
C LEU A 75 -1.47 -18.52 -10.91
N TRP A 76 -0.86 -19.18 -11.90
CA TRP A 76 -0.14 -18.54 -12.96
C TRP A 76 -1.00 -18.29 -14.20
N TYR A 77 -1.15 -17.04 -14.63
CA TYR A 77 -1.77 -16.73 -15.91
C TYR A 77 -0.74 -16.17 -16.91
N ARG A 78 -0.97 -16.41 -18.19
CA ARG A 78 -0.16 -15.82 -19.25
C ARG A 78 -0.71 -14.43 -19.56
N PHE A 79 0.15 -13.43 -19.46
CA PHE A 79 -0.17 -12.09 -19.93
C PHE A 79 -0.30 -12.12 -21.46
N SER A 80 -1.41 -11.58 -21.98
CA SER A 80 -1.65 -11.44 -23.40
C SER A 80 -1.64 -9.96 -23.79
N ILE A 81 -0.68 -9.58 -24.63
CA ILE A 81 -0.66 -8.22 -25.23
C ILE A 81 -1.94 -7.98 -26.02
N LEU A 82 -2.48 -9.03 -26.67
CA LEU A 82 -3.73 -8.94 -27.41
C LEU A 82 -4.92 -8.64 -26.48
N ASP A 83 -5.00 -9.30 -25.33
CA ASP A 83 -6.04 -9.03 -24.34
C ASP A 83 -5.89 -7.62 -23.75
N HIS A 84 -4.67 -7.16 -23.53
CA HIS A 84 -4.43 -5.78 -23.09
C HIS A 84 -4.92 -4.77 -24.12
N LEU A 85 -4.59 -4.96 -25.40
CA LEU A 85 -5.05 -4.11 -26.48
C LEU A 85 -6.58 -4.15 -26.65
N LEU A 86 -7.19 -5.34 -26.49
CA LEU A 86 -8.65 -5.48 -26.55
C LEU A 86 -9.34 -4.69 -25.45
N VAL A 87 -8.80 -4.74 -24.23
CA VAL A 87 -9.34 -3.99 -23.08
C VAL A 87 -9.14 -2.49 -23.28
N GLU A 88 -7.90 -2.05 -23.48
CA GLU A 88 -7.53 -0.62 -23.49
C GLU A 88 -8.05 0.13 -24.74
N LYS A 89 -8.00 -0.50 -25.93
CA LYS A 89 -8.44 0.16 -27.18
C LYS A 89 -9.88 -0.09 -27.56
N PHE A 90 -10.40 -1.28 -27.25
CA PHE A 90 -11.73 -1.69 -27.74
C PHE A 90 -12.76 -1.85 -26.62
N GLY A 91 -12.38 -1.65 -25.36
CA GLY A 91 -13.26 -1.79 -24.20
C GLY A 91 -13.90 -3.19 -24.08
N LYS A 92 -13.23 -4.22 -24.62
CA LYS A 92 -13.74 -5.61 -24.63
C LYS A 92 -13.11 -6.41 -23.48
N ARG A 93 -13.89 -7.36 -22.92
CA ARG A 93 -13.40 -8.24 -21.87
C ARG A 93 -12.28 -9.15 -22.38
N PRO A 94 -11.19 -9.33 -21.59
CA PRO A 94 -10.06 -10.17 -21.98
C PRO A 94 -10.48 -11.66 -22.02
N CYS A 95 -10.24 -12.33 -23.16
CA CYS A 95 -10.67 -13.70 -23.37
C CYS A 95 -9.82 -14.71 -22.60
N LEU A 96 -8.48 -14.57 -22.64
CA LEU A 96 -7.55 -15.50 -21.99
C LEU A 96 -7.66 -15.42 -20.47
N PHE A 97 -7.82 -14.22 -19.92
CA PHE A 97 -7.99 -14.04 -18.49
C PHE A 97 -9.31 -14.66 -17.99
N ARG A 98 -10.41 -14.50 -18.70
CA ARG A 98 -11.68 -15.17 -18.36
C ARG A 98 -11.55 -16.70 -18.40
N ARG A 99 -10.83 -17.23 -19.39
CA ARG A 99 -10.53 -18.67 -19.46
C ARG A 99 -9.70 -19.14 -18.27
N PHE A 100 -8.71 -18.33 -17.85
CA PHE A 100 -7.89 -18.59 -16.67
C PHE A 100 -8.77 -18.68 -15.41
N VAL A 101 -9.62 -17.67 -15.14
CA VAL A 101 -10.53 -17.69 -14.00
C VAL A 101 -11.39 -18.94 -14.00
N LYS A 102 -12.06 -19.27 -15.11
CA LYS A 102 -12.90 -20.48 -15.24
C LYS A 102 -12.13 -21.78 -15.03
N THR A 103 -10.85 -21.83 -15.38
CA THR A 103 -10.02 -23.03 -15.21
C THR A 103 -9.65 -23.27 -13.75
N TYR A 104 -9.36 -22.20 -13.02
CA TYR A 104 -8.80 -22.27 -11.66
C TYR A 104 -9.84 -22.05 -10.55
N VAL A 105 -11.03 -21.53 -10.85
CA VAL A 105 -12.10 -21.31 -9.86
C VAL A 105 -12.49 -22.60 -9.12
N LYS A 106 -12.29 -23.76 -9.73
CA LYS A 106 -12.50 -25.07 -9.09
C LYS A 106 -11.69 -25.31 -7.81
N TYR A 107 -10.57 -24.59 -7.63
CA TYR A 107 -9.80 -24.69 -6.39
C TYR A 107 -10.50 -24.02 -5.21
N LEU A 108 -11.54 -23.22 -5.47
CA LEU A 108 -12.34 -22.59 -4.42
C LEU A 108 -13.56 -23.44 -4.02
N ASP A 109 -13.80 -24.58 -4.68
CA ASP A 109 -14.89 -25.49 -4.31
C ASP A 109 -14.65 -26.10 -2.92
N GLY A 110 -15.72 -26.18 -2.11
CA GLY A 110 -15.69 -26.76 -0.76
C GLY A 110 -15.16 -25.82 0.35
N TYR A 111 -14.98 -24.53 0.07
CA TYR A 111 -14.77 -23.51 1.11
C TYR A 111 -16.10 -22.96 1.61
N ASP A 112 -16.12 -22.56 2.89
CA ASP A 112 -17.30 -21.91 3.49
C ASP A 112 -17.38 -20.46 3.06
N TYR A 113 -16.21 -19.78 2.92
CA TYR A 113 -16.09 -18.38 2.51
C TYR A 113 -14.88 -18.14 1.61
N VAL A 114 -14.99 -17.11 0.76
CA VAL A 114 -13.86 -16.56 0.03
C VAL A 114 -13.63 -15.11 0.49
N ILE A 115 -12.41 -14.79 0.89
CA ILE A 115 -11.94 -13.41 1.08
C ILE A 115 -11.10 -13.05 -0.13
N ALA A 116 -11.59 -12.13 -0.92
CA ALA A 116 -10.95 -11.68 -2.14
C ALA A 116 -10.31 -10.32 -1.95
N HIS A 117 -9.06 -10.16 -2.38
CA HIS A 117 -8.43 -8.85 -2.39
C HIS A 117 -8.22 -8.37 -3.82
N SER A 118 -8.53 -7.09 -4.03
CA SER A 118 -8.48 -6.41 -5.31
C SER A 118 -9.47 -6.95 -6.36
N PHE A 119 -9.54 -6.29 -7.51
CA PHE A 119 -10.46 -6.61 -8.60
C PHE A 119 -10.30 -8.05 -9.12
N THR A 120 -9.06 -8.52 -9.30
CA THR A 120 -8.79 -9.86 -9.83
C THR A 120 -9.26 -10.95 -8.88
N GLY A 121 -8.96 -10.82 -7.58
CA GLY A 121 -9.46 -11.74 -6.56
C GLY A 121 -10.99 -11.75 -6.49
N ALA A 122 -11.63 -10.57 -6.56
CA ALA A 122 -13.08 -10.43 -6.53
C ALA A 122 -13.76 -11.10 -7.75
N LEU A 123 -13.13 -11.11 -8.92
CA LEU A 123 -13.64 -11.85 -10.09
C LEU A 123 -13.64 -13.36 -9.84
N PHE A 124 -12.57 -13.91 -9.24
CA PHE A 124 -12.54 -15.34 -8.87
C PHE A 124 -13.63 -15.69 -7.85
N ALA A 125 -13.76 -14.87 -6.81
CA ALA A 125 -14.77 -15.07 -5.77
C ALA A 125 -16.19 -14.95 -6.33
N TYR A 126 -16.43 -14.01 -7.25
CA TYR A 126 -17.71 -13.90 -7.94
C TYR A 126 -18.05 -15.16 -8.75
N GLU A 127 -17.10 -15.70 -9.54
CA GLU A 127 -17.33 -16.93 -10.32
C GLU A 127 -17.53 -18.14 -9.38
N ALA A 128 -16.83 -18.23 -8.25
CA ALA A 128 -17.05 -19.27 -7.23
C ALA A 128 -18.47 -19.19 -6.65
N LYS A 129 -18.97 -17.98 -6.34
CA LYS A 129 -20.35 -17.76 -5.89
C LYS A 129 -21.36 -18.22 -6.94
N GLN A 130 -21.11 -17.92 -8.25
CA GLN A 130 -22.02 -18.33 -9.33
C GLN A 130 -22.05 -19.85 -9.56
N LEU A 131 -20.94 -20.55 -9.39
CA LEU A 131 -20.81 -21.97 -9.69
C LEU A 131 -21.11 -22.88 -8.49
N TYR A 132 -20.71 -22.46 -7.31
CA TYR A 132 -20.74 -23.30 -6.10
C TYR A 132 -21.58 -22.70 -4.96
N GLY A 133 -22.12 -21.48 -5.14
CA GLY A 133 -22.91 -20.80 -4.10
C GLY A 133 -22.11 -20.25 -2.93
N ILE A 134 -20.77 -20.21 -3.03
CA ILE A 134 -19.88 -19.82 -1.93
C ILE A 134 -19.96 -18.31 -1.71
N PRO A 135 -20.35 -17.84 -0.51
CA PRO A 135 -20.36 -16.42 -0.18
C PRO A 135 -18.94 -15.83 -0.15
N TYR A 136 -18.79 -14.56 -0.51
CA TYR A 136 -17.49 -13.91 -0.50
C TYR A 136 -17.53 -12.47 0.02
N PHE A 137 -16.39 -12.06 0.55
CA PHE A 137 -16.07 -10.71 0.97
C PHE A 137 -14.98 -10.16 0.05
N ALA A 138 -15.11 -8.91 -0.38
CA ALA A 138 -14.15 -8.26 -1.27
C ALA A 138 -13.44 -7.12 -0.56
N SER A 139 -12.11 -7.11 -0.56
CA SER A 139 -11.28 -6.06 0.05
C SER A 139 -10.59 -5.23 -1.03
N TRP A 140 -10.73 -3.91 -0.93
CA TRP A 140 -10.30 -2.91 -1.90
C TRP A 140 -9.19 -2.04 -1.33
N HIS A 141 -8.10 -1.84 -2.11
CA HIS A 141 -6.85 -1.29 -1.61
C HIS A 141 -6.44 0.06 -2.21
N GLY A 142 -7.06 0.50 -3.33
CA GLY A 142 -6.77 1.81 -3.92
C GLY A 142 -7.00 1.87 -5.43
N SER A 143 -6.02 1.51 -6.26
CA SER A 143 -6.08 1.62 -7.73
C SER A 143 -7.23 0.83 -8.37
N ASP A 144 -7.65 -0.23 -7.73
CA ASP A 144 -8.80 -1.07 -8.08
C ASP A 144 -10.15 -0.35 -7.97
N VAL A 145 -10.21 0.77 -7.26
CA VAL A 145 -11.39 1.63 -7.13
C VAL A 145 -11.17 3.02 -7.73
N HIS A 146 -10.00 3.63 -7.47
CA HIS A 146 -9.72 5.01 -7.91
C HIS A 146 -9.32 5.13 -9.37
N THR A 147 -8.68 4.10 -9.95
CA THR A 147 -8.00 4.24 -11.25
C THR A 147 -8.53 3.30 -12.30
N HIS A 148 -8.52 1.99 -12.06
CA HIS A 148 -8.81 0.98 -13.08
C HIS A 148 -10.25 1.07 -13.61
N PRO A 149 -11.29 1.23 -12.79
CA PRO A 149 -12.67 1.34 -13.27
C PRO A 149 -12.95 2.58 -14.13
N TRP A 150 -12.09 3.60 -14.02
CA TRP A 150 -12.26 4.87 -14.72
C TRP A 150 -11.52 4.95 -16.06
N ARG A 151 -10.59 4.03 -16.30
CA ARG A 151 -9.87 3.93 -17.57
C ARG A 151 -10.65 3.21 -18.64
N VAL A 152 -11.39 2.16 -18.25
CA VAL A 152 -12.07 1.27 -19.20
C VAL A 152 -13.46 0.93 -18.68
N GLN A 153 -14.49 1.23 -19.47
CA GLN A 153 -15.89 1.03 -19.09
C GLN A 153 -16.20 -0.43 -18.68
N VAL A 154 -15.68 -1.41 -19.42
CA VAL A 154 -15.95 -2.83 -19.11
C VAL A 154 -15.36 -3.26 -17.74
N ILE A 155 -14.23 -2.67 -17.33
CA ILE A 155 -13.67 -2.92 -16.00
C ILE A 155 -14.58 -2.32 -14.92
N ARG A 156 -15.13 -1.12 -15.16
CA ARG A 156 -16.08 -0.48 -14.23
C ARG A 156 -17.36 -1.30 -14.08
N GLU A 157 -17.92 -1.81 -15.18
CA GLU A 157 -19.10 -2.69 -15.16
C GLU A 157 -18.83 -3.99 -14.38
N ASP A 158 -17.69 -4.62 -14.61
CA ASP A 158 -17.30 -5.82 -13.90
C ASP A 158 -17.00 -5.53 -12.42
N THR A 159 -16.38 -4.38 -12.09
CA THR A 159 -16.17 -3.95 -10.69
C THR A 159 -17.51 -3.72 -9.98
N GLN A 160 -18.45 -3.04 -10.62
CA GLN A 160 -19.81 -2.88 -10.09
C GLN A 160 -20.46 -4.23 -9.80
N LYS A 161 -20.44 -5.13 -10.77
CA LYS A 161 -21.03 -6.46 -10.68
C LYS A 161 -20.47 -7.27 -9.50
N VAL A 162 -19.13 -7.28 -9.34
CA VAL A 162 -18.52 -8.04 -8.24
C VAL A 162 -18.76 -7.37 -6.89
N MET A 163 -18.83 -6.04 -6.82
CA MET A 163 -19.17 -5.32 -5.59
C MET A 163 -20.61 -5.62 -5.13
N GLU A 164 -21.57 -5.62 -6.06
CA GLU A 164 -22.99 -5.82 -5.75
C GLU A 164 -23.29 -7.27 -5.34
N ALA A 165 -22.49 -8.23 -5.82
CA ALA A 165 -22.66 -9.64 -5.50
C ALA A 165 -21.95 -10.08 -4.20
N ALA A 166 -21.01 -9.28 -3.67
CA ALA A 166 -20.32 -9.59 -2.43
C ALA A 166 -21.24 -9.47 -1.20
N GLU A 167 -21.03 -10.32 -0.18
CA GLU A 167 -21.72 -10.19 1.10
C GLU A 167 -21.39 -8.85 1.79
N CYS A 168 -20.13 -8.44 1.72
CA CYS A 168 -19.66 -7.12 2.10
C CYS A 168 -18.41 -6.74 1.35
N ASN A 169 -18.24 -5.44 1.11
CA ASN A 169 -17.03 -4.86 0.53
C ASN A 169 -16.28 -4.08 1.59
N PHE A 170 -15.04 -4.45 1.85
CA PHE A 170 -14.15 -3.79 2.78
C PHE A 170 -13.24 -2.80 2.07
N PHE A 171 -13.18 -1.59 2.58
CA PHE A 171 -12.32 -0.53 2.05
C PHE A 171 -11.29 -0.13 3.09
N VAL A 172 -10.05 0.00 2.68
CA VAL A 172 -8.94 0.35 3.60
C VAL A 172 -9.01 1.78 4.13
N SER A 173 -9.93 2.62 3.61
CA SER A 173 -10.17 3.99 4.09
C SER A 173 -11.60 4.44 3.79
N LYS A 174 -12.09 5.44 4.54
CA LYS A 174 -13.38 6.12 4.27
C LYS A 174 -13.36 6.82 2.92
N ALA A 175 -12.23 7.43 2.57
CA ALA A 175 -12.05 8.09 1.27
C ALA A 175 -12.21 7.09 0.11
N LEU A 176 -11.62 5.90 0.23
CA LEU A 176 -11.76 4.84 -0.78
C LEU A 176 -13.20 4.33 -0.85
N MET A 177 -13.85 4.11 0.29
CA MET A 177 -15.26 3.73 0.36
C MET A 177 -16.18 4.78 -0.29
N LYS A 178 -15.93 6.08 -0.06
CA LYS A 178 -16.64 7.18 -0.71
C LYS A 178 -16.46 7.15 -2.23
N SER A 179 -15.26 6.86 -2.70
CA SER A 179 -14.96 6.73 -4.14
C SER A 179 -15.70 5.56 -4.78
N ALA A 180 -15.83 4.42 -4.08
CA ALA A 180 -16.61 3.27 -4.54
C ALA A 180 -18.11 3.59 -4.67
N GLY A 181 -18.63 4.57 -3.95
CA GLY A 181 -19.98 5.08 -4.12
C GLY A 181 -20.27 5.63 -5.51
N LYS A 182 -19.24 6.04 -6.26
CA LYS A 182 -19.36 6.46 -7.66
C LYS A 182 -19.45 5.28 -8.65
N ILE A 183 -19.10 4.06 -8.21
CA ILE A 183 -19.22 2.83 -9.00
C ILE A 183 -20.61 2.23 -8.79
N THR A 184 -20.99 2.03 -7.52
CA THR A 184 -22.31 1.53 -7.14
C THR A 184 -22.75 2.02 -5.76
N LEU A 185 -24.04 2.25 -5.60
CA LEU A 185 -24.68 2.52 -4.31
C LEU A 185 -25.31 1.25 -3.68
N ASN A 186 -25.51 0.20 -4.47
CA ASN A 186 -26.27 -0.99 -4.08
C ASN A 186 -25.44 -2.03 -3.31
N ALA A 187 -24.12 -1.88 -3.25
CA ALA A 187 -23.25 -2.81 -2.53
C ALA A 187 -23.19 -2.47 -1.04
N ARG A 188 -23.16 -3.50 -0.18
CA ARG A 188 -22.82 -3.34 1.23
C ARG A 188 -21.35 -2.97 1.37
N LYS A 189 -21.05 -1.92 2.13
CA LYS A 189 -19.71 -1.32 2.24
C LYS A 189 -19.37 -1.06 3.70
N GLU A 190 -18.14 -1.41 4.08
CA GLU A 190 -17.58 -1.17 5.40
C GLU A 190 -16.14 -0.69 5.28
N VAL A 191 -15.70 0.12 6.21
CA VAL A 191 -14.29 0.47 6.34
C VAL A 191 -13.59 -0.59 7.19
N LEU A 192 -12.50 -1.13 6.64
CA LEU A 192 -11.64 -2.07 7.33
C LEU A 192 -10.19 -1.63 7.10
N TYR A 193 -9.66 -0.84 8.03
CA TYR A 193 -8.29 -0.34 7.95
C TYR A 193 -7.29 -1.49 8.01
N ASN A 194 -6.19 -1.34 7.29
CA ASN A 194 -5.02 -2.18 7.50
C ASN A 194 -4.31 -1.71 8.78
N GLY A 195 -3.63 -2.63 9.47
CA GLY A 195 -2.84 -2.34 10.65
C GLY A 195 -1.41 -1.95 10.33
N VAL A 196 -0.67 -1.60 11.37
CA VAL A 196 0.79 -1.42 11.37
C VAL A 196 1.42 -2.52 12.18
N GLY A 197 2.58 -3.02 11.74
CA GLY A 197 3.34 -4.06 12.43
C GLY A 197 3.74 -3.65 13.86
N GLU A 198 3.86 -4.64 14.74
CA GLU A 198 4.26 -4.40 16.13
C GLU A 198 5.76 -4.08 16.25
N GLU A 199 6.54 -4.41 15.22
CA GLU A 199 7.97 -4.07 15.09
C GLU A 199 8.21 -2.56 14.94
N PHE A 200 7.22 -1.80 14.47
CA PHE A 200 7.29 -0.34 14.42
C PHE A 200 7.02 0.23 15.80
N VAL A 201 8.08 0.48 16.53
CA VAL A 201 8.07 1.10 17.86
C VAL A 201 9.12 2.20 17.92
N LYS A 202 8.92 3.19 18.78
CA LYS A 202 9.91 4.22 19.01
C LYS A 202 11.11 3.62 19.76
N PHE A 203 12.31 3.77 19.20
CA PHE A 203 13.56 3.36 19.83
C PHE A 203 13.98 4.34 20.93
N ASP A 204 14.78 3.85 21.87
CA ASP A 204 15.49 4.70 22.80
C ASP A 204 16.63 5.47 22.10
N LYS A 205 17.26 6.41 22.81
CA LYS A 205 18.33 7.25 22.26
C LYS A 205 19.51 6.43 21.71
N ALA A 206 19.86 5.32 22.35
CA ALA A 206 20.94 4.45 21.89
C ALA A 206 20.56 3.69 20.61
N GLY A 207 19.34 3.18 20.54
CA GLY A 207 18.79 2.54 19.35
C GLY A 207 18.71 3.50 18.15
N VAL A 208 18.25 4.75 18.37
CA VAL A 208 18.23 5.79 17.33
C VAL A 208 19.64 6.10 16.85
N ALA A 209 20.62 6.26 17.76
CA ALA A 209 22.01 6.55 17.39
C ALA A 209 22.60 5.43 16.52
N LYS A 210 22.37 4.16 16.89
CA LYS A 210 22.80 3.00 16.11
C LYS A 210 22.14 2.95 14.73
N ALA A 211 20.84 3.23 14.64
CA ALA A 211 20.11 3.28 13.37
C ALA A 211 20.65 4.41 12.46
N ARG A 212 20.93 5.60 13.03
CA ARG A 212 21.52 6.71 12.28
C ARG A 212 22.90 6.36 11.71
N GLU A 213 23.75 5.68 12.50
CA GLU A 213 25.04 5.19 12.03
C GLU A 213 24.87 4.21 10.86
N GLN A 214 23.91 3.27 10.93
CA GLN A 214 23.61 2.32 9.86
C GLN A 214 23.27 3.03 8.54
N PHE A 215 22.52 4.13 8.58
CA PHE A 215 22.10 4.89 7.39
C PHE A 215 23.01 6.07 7.05
N GLY A 216 24.16 6.20 7.72
CA GLY A 216 25.16 7.25 7.42
C GLY A 216 24.71 8.66 7.76
N ILE A 217 23.85 8.83 8.75
CA ILE A 217 23.31 10.11 9.22
C ILE A 217 24.17 10.64 10.35
N ALA A 218 24.70 11.84 10.20
CA ALA A 218 25.55 12.46 11.21
C ALA A 218 24.76 12.82 12.49
N PRO A 219 25.44 12.80 13.67
CA PRO A 219 24.81 13.25 14.89
C PRO A 219 24.31 14.69 14.79
N GLY A 220 23.07 14.94 15.21
CA GLY A 220 22.46 16.27 15.20
C GLY A 220 21.84 16.72 13.88
N GLU A 221 22.07 16.02 12.75
CA GLU A 221 21.36 16.36 11.50
C GLU A 221 19.85 16.10 11.64
N LYS A 222 19.04 16.96 11.06
CA LYS A 222 17.61 16.70 10.85
C LYS A 222 17.42 15.81 9.63
N VAL A 223 16.42 14.94 9.66
CA VAL A 223 16.16 13.97 8.59
C VAL A 223 14.76 14.16 8.04
N GLY A 224 14.70 14.60 6.77
CA GLY A 224 13.51 14.51 5.95
C GLY A 224 13.53 13.22 5.13
N ALA A 225 12.44 12.45 5.04
CA ALA A 225 12.45 11.23 4.25
C ALA A 225 11.22 11.08 3.35
N PHE A 226 11.43 10.43 2.22
CA PHE A 226 10.39 9.82 1.40
C PHE A 226 10.61 8.30 1.40
N ALA A 227 9.55 7.53 1.59
CA ALA A 227 9.63 6.07 1.46
C ALA A 227 8.45 5.54 0.62
N GLY A 228 8.78 4.85 -0.47
CA GLY A 228 7.79 4.27 -1.39
C GLY A 228 8.28 4.09 -2.82
N ASN A 229 7.39 3.59 -3.69
CA ASN A 229 7.70 3.37 -5.10
C ASN A 229 7.93 4.71 -5.82
N LEU A 230 9.06 4.84 -6.55
CA LEU A 230 9.40 6.03 -7.32
C LEU A 230 8.60 6.08 -8.63
N SER A 231 7.35 6.54 -8.53
CA SER A 231 6.36 6.53 -9.60
C SER A 231 5.56 7.83 -9.69
N ALA A 232 4.91 8.06 -10.83
CA ALA A 232 4.08 9.24 -11.05
C ALA A 232 2.92 9.37 -10.04
N VAL A 233 2.35 8.25 -9.57
CA VAL A 233 1.27 8.29 -8.57
C VAL A 233 1.77 8.81 -7.22
N LYS A 234 3.01 8.51 -6.86
CA LYS A 234 3.67 9.01 -5.66
C LYS A 234 4.19 10.45 -5.82
N ASN A 235 4.09 11.00 -7.04
CA ASN A 235 4.47 12.38 -7.37
C ASN A 235 5.89 12.75 -6.95
N VAL A 236 6.82 11.82 -7.13
CA VAL A 236 8.20 11.96 -6.61
C VAL A 236 8.99 13.10 -7.24
N LEU A 237 8.63 13.54 -8.45
CA LEU A 237 9.29 14.66 -9.13
C LEU A 237 8.95 16.03 -8.50
N VAL A 238 8.06 16.08 -7.53
CA VAL A 238 7.83 17.30 -6.73
C VAL A 238 8.76 17.37 -5.51
N LEU A 239 9.46 16.28 -5.17
CA LEU A 239 10.42 16.26 -4.05
C LEU A 239 11.58 17.26 -4.22
N PRO A 240 12.24 17.36 -5.40
CA PRO A 240 13.31 18.32 -5.58
C PRO A 240 12.94 19.76 -5.23
N PRO A 241 11.88 20.36 -5.76
CA PRO A 241 11.49 21.72 -5.38
C PRO A 241 11.04 21.83 -3.90
N ILE A 242 10.42 20.79 -3.31
CA ILE A 242 10.09 20.77 -1.88
C ILE A 242 11.38 20.80 -1.06
N PHE A 243 12.32 19.89 -1.31
CA PHE A 243 13.58 19.81 -0.56
C PHE A 243 14.40 21.08 -0.66
N LYS A 244 14.50 21.65 -1.86
CA LYS A 244 15.15 22.95 -2.06
C LYS A 244 14.51 24.03 -1.19
N THR A 245 13.18 24.18 -1.25
CA THR A 245 12.46 25.21 -0.48
C THR A 245 12.60 24.98 1.02
N VAL A 246 12.59 23.74 1.49
CA VAL A 246 12.81 23.40 2.91
C VAL A 246 14.23 23.79 3.32
N SER A 247 15.27 23.44 2.53
CA SER A 247 16.67 23.79 2.83
C SER A 247 16.93 25.30 2.83
N GLU A 248 16.16 26.07 2.05
CA GLU A 248 16.27 27.55 2.02
C GLU A 248 15.58 28.19 3.24
N GLN A 249 14.59 27.55 3.84
CA GLN A 249 13.79 28.11 4.94
C GLN A 249 14.20 27.61 6.32
N PHE A 250 14.82 26.45 6.41
CA PHE A 250 15.26 25.86 7.67
C PHE A 250 16.74 26.17 7.92
N SER A 251 17.08 26.61 9.12
CA SER A 251 18.42 27.14 9.43
C SER A 251 19.49 26.07 9.74
N GLU A 252 19.07 24.87 10.06
CA GLU A 252 19.98 23.77 10.40
C GLU A 252 20.19 22.83 9.20
N PRO A 253 21.29 22.05 9.16
CA PRO A 253 21.49 21.05 8.12
C PRO A 253 20.40 19.98 8.14
N ILE A 254 19.87 19.67 6.95
CA ILE A 254 18.88 18.60 6.75
C ILE A 254 19.48 17.55 5.83
N HIS A 255 19.40 16.29 6.24
CA HIS A 255 19.68 15.14 5.40
C HIS A 255 18.36 14.60 4.82
N PHE A 256 18.24 14.55 3.50
CA PHE A 256 17.07 13.95 2.86
C PHE A 256 17.34 12.52 2.44
N ILE A 257 16.46 11.61 2.81
CA ILE A 257 16.54 10.19 2.47
C ILE A 257 15.41 9.84 1.51
N ILE A 258 15.76 9.16 0.41
CA ILE A 258 14.81 8.62 -0.55
C ILE A 258 14.93 7.10 -0.52
N ALA A 259 13.97 6.44 0.15
CA ALA A 259 13.87 4.99 0.27
C ALA A 259 12.84 4.45 -0.72
N GLY A 260 13.28 3.54 -1.58
CA GLY A 260 12.47 2.91 -2.62
C GLY A 260 13.12 2.95 -3.99
N ASP A 261 12.45 2.29 -4.93
CA ASP A 261 12.87 2.22 -6.33
C ASP A 261 11.65 2.37 -7.25
N GLY A 262 11.87 2.63 -8.53
CA GLY A 262 10.80 2.74 -9.51
C GLY A 262 11.22 3.42 -10.81
N LYS A 263 10.25 3.57 -11.70
CA LYS A 263 10.49 4.06 -13.07
C LYS A 263 11.05 5.49 -13.14
N LEU A 264 10.84 6.29 -12.11
CA LEU A 264 11.28 7.69 -12.06
C LEU A 264 12.59 7.87 -11.28
N ARG A 265 13.24 6.80 -10.84
CA ARG A 265 14.49 6.88 -10.06
C ARG A 265 15.56 7.67 -10.78
N SER A 266 15.90 7.29 -12.00
CA SER A 266 16.98 7.95 -12.77
C SER A 266 16.70 9.44 -12.97
N GLN A 267 15.46 9.80 -13.34
CA GLN A 267 15.08 11.21 -13.49
C GLN A 267 15.19 11.98 -12.16
N LEU A 268 14.78 11.36 -11.05
CA LEU A 268 14.86 11.99 -9.72
C LEU A 268 16.31 12.18 -9.27
N GLU A 269 17.19 11.19 -9.53
CA GLU A 269 18.62 11.28 -9.27
C GLU A 269 19.27 12.40 -10.10
N ASP A 270 18.89 12.54 -11.37
CA ASP A 270 19.39 13.61 -12.25
C ASP A 270 18.97 15.00 -11.73
N GLU A 271 17.71 15.17 -11.33
CA GLU A 271 17.19 16.43 -10.79
C GLU A 271 17.81 16.83 -9.43
N LEU A 272 18.27 15.84 -8.66
CA LEU A 272 18.89 16.05 -7.34
C LEU A 272 20.43 15.93 -7.38
N SER A 273 21.04 15.75 -8.56
CA SER A 273 22.48 15.52 -8.71
C SER A 273 23.38 16.63 -8.16
N SER A 274 22.89 17.88 -8.11
CA SER A 274 23.61 19.03 -7.56
C SER A 274 23.32 19.29 -6.07
N ALA A 275 22.38 18.55 -5.48
CA ALA A 275 22.01 18.75 -4.08
C ALA A 275 22.96 17.97 -3.16
N THR A 276 23.37 18.61 -2.07
CA THR A 276 24.14 17.99 -1.00
C THR A 276 23.20 17.41 0.06
N HIS A 277 23.68 16.43 0.83
CA HIS A 277 22.91 15.81 1.92
C HIS A 277 21.64 15.09 1.46
N ILE A 278 21.72 14.36 0.32
CA ILE A 278 20.65 13.48 -0.15
C ILE A 278 21.19 12.05 -0.31
N SER A 279 20.48 11.08 0.25
CA SER A 279 20.78 9.65 0.12
C SER A 279 19.66 8.90 -0.57
N PHE A 280 20.01 8.13 -1.62
CA PHE A 280 19.12 7.17 -2.27
C PHE A 280 19.43 5.77 -1.77
N LEU A 281 18.56 5.20 -0.94
CA LEU A 281 18.77 3.87 -0.34
C LEU A 281 18.34 2.72 -1.26
N GLY A 282 17.58 3.00 -2.32
CA GLY A 282 16.92 1.93 -3.07
C GLY A 282 15.82 1.26 -2.26
N ASN A 283 15.50 0.00 -2.59
CA ASN A 283 14.55 -0.77 -1.79
C ASN A 283 15.21 -1.12 -0.45
N VAL A 284 14.54 -0.73 0.63
CA VAL A 284 14.91 -1.06 2.01
C VAL A 284 14.14 -2.32 2.42
N GLU A 285 14.82 -3.28 3.01
CA GLU A 285 14.20 -4.53 3.46
C GLU A 285 13.19 -4.26 4.60
N ALA A 286 12.18 -5.10 4.70
CA ALA A 286 11.08 -4.89 5.66
C ALA A 286 11.59 -4.84 7.11
N GLU A 287 12.59 -5.64 7.43
CA GLU A 287 13.23 -5.74 8.74
C GLU A 287 14.04 -4.49 9.12
N GLU A 288 14.49 -3.71 8.12
CA GLU A 288 15.26 -2.47 8.31
C GLU A 288 14.35 -1.22 8.38
N MET A 289 13.10 -1.32 7.90
CA MET A 289 12.16 -0.19 7.88
C MET A 289 11.90 0.42 9.26
N PRO A 290 11.75 -0.35 10.37
CA PRO A 290 11.60 0.23 11.70
C PRO A 290 12.81 1.09 12.10
N ALA A 291 14.04 0.64 11.80
CA ALA A 291 15.25 1.40 12.07
C ALA A 291 15.31 2.70 11.25
N LEU A 292 14.99 2.61 9.96
CA LEU A 292 14.90 3.79 9.09
C LEU A 292 13.88 4.80 9.62
N MET A 293 12.66 4.35 9.96
CA MET A 293 11.61 5.26 10.46
C MET A 293 11.95 5.92 11.79
N ASN A 294 12.77 5.28 12.62
CA ASN A 294 13.29 5.87 13.86
C ASN A 294 14.38 6.93 13.64
N CYS A 295 15.01 6.95 12.44
CA CYS A 295 15.96 8.02 12.07
C CYS A 295 15.26 9.29 11.56
N VAL A 296 14.01 9.19 11.13
CA VAL A 296 13.28 10.24 10.41
C VAL A 296 12.68 11.25 11.38
N ASP A 297 12.91 12.54 11.14
CA ASP A 297 12.23 13.62 11.84
C ASP A 297 10.90 13.97 11.18
N VAL A 298 10.86 14.00 9.84
CA VAL A 298 9.63 14.20 9.07
C VAL A 298 9.59 13.32 7.82
N LEU A 299 8.54 12.51 7.69
CA LEU A 299 8.22 11.78 6.47
C LEU A 299 7.38 12.67 5.55
N VAL A 300 7.74 12.73 4.26
CA VAL A 300 7.02 13.49 3.24
C VAL A 300 6.34 12.56 2.24
N LEU A 301 5.03 12.72 2.03
CA LEU A 301 4.26 11.90 1.10
C LEU A 301 3.40 12.77 0.16
N PRO A 302 3.98 13.32 -0.94
CA PRO A 302 3.30 14.24 -1.85
C PRO A 302 2.42 13.54 -2.90
N SER A 303 1.91 12.36 -2.61
CA SER A 303 1.21 11.47 -3.56
C SER A 303 0.01 12.13 -4.23
N LEU A 304 -0.28 11.74 -5.47
CA LEU A 304 -1.49 12.13 -6.20
C LEU A 304 -2.71 11.27 -5.84
N ASN A 305 -2.47 10.07 -5.31
CA ASN A 305 -3.54 9.15 -4.91
C ASN A 305 -3.01 8.09 -3.93
N GLU A 306 -3.82 7.78 -2.90
CA GLU A 306 -3.55 6.73 -1.91
C GLU A 306 -4.84 5.99 -1.51
N GLY A 307 -4.69 4.71 -1.19
CA GLY A 307 -5.74 3.97 -0.49
C GLY A 307 -5.69 4.27 1.01
N LEU A 308 -4.72 3.66 1.68
CA LEU A 308 -4.29 3.94 3.06
C LEU A 308 -2.76 3.78 3.11
N PRO A 309 -1.99 4.88 3.25
CA PRO A 309 -0.53 4.80 3.23
C PRO A 309 0.02 4.29 4.57
N LEU A 310 0.32 3.00 4.65
CA LEU A 310 0.85 2.39 5.88
C LEU A 310 2.18 3.00 6.31
N VAL A 311 3.02 3.43 5.36
CA VAL A 311 4.29 4.09 5.65
C VAL A 311 4.14 5.34 6.53
N CYS A 312 3.02 6.06 6.41
CA CYS A 312 2.70 7.17 7.31
C CYS A 312 2.43 6.70 8.73
N ALA A 313 1.68 5.60 8.87
CA ALA A 313 1.36 5.03 10.17
C ALA A 313 2.61 4.38 10.82
N GLU A 314 3.47 3.75 10.03
CA GLU A 314 4.77 3.21 10.43
C GLU A 314 5.69 4.33 10.97
N ALA A 315 5.79 5.44 10.25
CA ALA A 315 6.55 6.61 10.67
C ALA A 315 6.01 7.20 11.99
N LEU A 316 4.69 7.40 12.10
CA LEU A 316 4.06 7.89 13.34
C LEU A 316 4.33 6.98 14.53
N LYS A 317 4.27 5.65 14.37
CA LYS A 317 4.59 4.69 15.44
C LYS A 317 6.05 4.76 15.90
N CYS A 318 6.96 5.07 15.01
CA CYS A 318 8.36 5.31 15.32
C CYS A 318 8.65 6.73 15.86
N GLY A 319 7.61 7.58 15.95
CA GLY A 319 7.73 8.94 16.50
C GLY A 319 8.15 10.00 15.48
N ALA A 320 8.17 9.69 14.18
CA ALA A 320 8.38 10.66 13.12
C ALA A 320 7.11 11.50 12.87
N ASN A 321 7.28 12.78 12.56
CA ASN A 321 6.19 13.59 12.02
C ASN A 321 5.91 13.21 10.55
N VAL A 322 4.71 13.50 10.06
CA VAL A 322 4.36 13.20 8.66
C VAL A 322 3.63 14.38 8.04
N VAL A 323 4.07 14.76 6.83
CA VAL A 323 3.36 15.71 5.96
C VAL A 323 2.96 14.98 4.69
N GLY A 324 1.70 15.09 4.30
CA GLY A 324 1.18 14.46 3.08
C GLY A 324 0.30 15.36 2.26
N SER A 325 -0.01 14.95 1.02
CA SER A 325 -1.06 15.59 0.22
C SER A 325 -2.44 15.24 0.75
N ASP A 326 -3.41 16.14 0.54
CA ASP A 326 -4.82 15.91 0.90
C ASP A 326 -5.52 15.03 -0.15
N VAL A 327 -5.12 13.75 -0.21
CA VAL A 327 -5.69 12.77 -1.13
C VAL A 327 -5.90 11.42 -0.47
N GLY A 328 -6.93 10.71 -0.91
CA GLY A 328 -7.22 9.35 -0.44
C GLY A 328 -7.31 9.26 1.08
N GLY A 329 -6.74 8.20 1.65
CA GLY A 329 -6.73 7.95 3.09
C GLY A 329 -5.60 8.62 3.87
N ILE A 330 -4.81 9.55 3.27
CA ILE A 330 -3.68 10.19 3.97
C ILE A 330 -4.16 10.93 5.22
N ALA A 331 -5.17 11.80 5.06
CA ALA A 331 -5.71 12.58 6.18
C ALA A 331 -6.32 11.70 7.29
N GLU A 332 -6.76 10.49 6.95
CA GLU A 332 -7.30 9.53 7.93
C GLU A 332 -6.19 8.95 8.83
N VAL A 333 -4.95 8.92 8.35
CA VAL A 333 -3.78 8.42 9.10
C VAL A 333 -3.11 9.54 9.89
N ILE A 334 -2.84 10.70 9.22
CA ILE A 334 -1.99 11.75 9.80
C ILE A 334 -2.75 12.98 10.32
N GLY A 335 -4.07 12.97 10.18
CA GLY A 335 -4.93 14.12 10.54
C GLY A 335 -4.99 15.19 9.45
N HIS A 336 -6.13 15.88 9.38
CA HIS A 336 -6.41 16.92 8.37
C HIS A 336 -5.47 18.13 8.45
N HIS A 337 -4.90 18.41 9.63
CA HIS A 337 -3.98 19.54 9.82
C HIS A 337 -2.58 19.27 9.23
N ASN A 338 -2.24 18.03 8.92
CA ASN A 338 -0.94 17.63 8.39
C ASN A 338 -0.94 17.38 6.88
N VAL A 339 -2.08 17.57 6.22
CA VAL A 339 -2.16 17.44 4.76
C VAL A 339 -2.15 18.78 4.04
N VAL A 340 -1.73 18.75 2.78
CA VAL A 340 -1.66 19.92 1.87
C VAL A 340 -2.45 19.58 0.60
N PRO A 341 -3.44 20.41 0.22
CA PRO A 341 -4.21 20.21 -1.01
C PRO A 341 -3.34 20.53 -2.23
N HIS A 342 -3.52 19.74 -3.31
CA HIS A 342 -2.87 20.03 -4.59
C HIS A 342 -3.40 21.35 -5.18
N GLY A 343 -2.48 22.12 -5.77
CA GLY A 343 -2.79 23.41 -6.39
C GLY A 343 -1.51 24.19 -6.75
N PRO A 344 -1.64 25.43 -7.25
CA PRO A 344 -0.48 26.24 -7.65
C PRO A 344 0.53 26.45 -6.52
N ASP A 345 0.06 26.57 -5.28
CA ASP A 345 0.89 26.81 -4.11
C ASP A 345 1.26 25.53 -3.34
N PHE A 346 1.12 24.35 -3.97
CA PHE A 346 1.37 23.06 -3.28
C PHE A 346 2.78 22.98 -2.71
N VAL A 347 3.81 23.26 -3.51
CA VAL A 347 5.22 23.16 -3.08
C VAL A 347 5.52 24.11 -1.91
N PRO A 348 5.25 25.43 -1.98
CA PRO A 348 5.55 26.33 -0.86
C PRO A 348 4.74 26.00 0.40
N GLN A 349 3.46 25.61 0.28
CA GLN A 349 2.67 25.20 1.44
C GLN A 349 3.17 23.89 2.06
N PHE A 350 3.58 22.93 1.23
CA PHE A 350 4.14 21.66 1.69
C PHE A 350 5.47 21.89 2.42
N ALA A 351 6.39 22.64 1.82
CA ALA A 351 7.68 22.97 2.43
C ALA A 351 7.50 23.73 3.76
N LYS A 352 6.63 24.74 3.80
CA LYS A 352 6.32 25.48 5.04
C LYS A 352 5.85 24.54 6.17
N LYS A 353 5.02 23.55 5.84
CA LYS A 353 4.53 22.57 6.82
C LYS A 353 5.64 21.65 7.29
N VAL A 354 6.54 21.21 6.40
CA VAL A 354 7.72 20.40 6.74
C VAL A 354 8.63 21.18 7.70
N VAL A 355 8.94 22.45 7.39
CA VAL A 355 9.76 23.30 8.26
C VAL A 355 9.15 23.45 9.64
N ALA A 356 7.85 23.76 9.73
CA ALA A 356 7.16 23.88 11.02
C ALA A 356 7.23 22.59 11.87
N MET A 357 7.21 21.41 11.23
CA MET A 357 7.35 20.15 11.94
C MET A 357 8.78 19.86 12.39
N LEU A 358 9.79 20.28 11.62
CA LEU A 358 11.20 20.20 12.01
C LEU A 358 11.50 21.11 13.19
N GLU A 359 10.98 22.34 13.20
CA GLU A 359 11.11 23.30 14.29
C GLU A 359 10.46 22.82 15.58
N ALA A 360 9.23 22.31 15.51
CA ALA A 360 8.50 21.81 16.67
C ALA A 360 9.20 20.62 17.37
N ARG A 361 10.06 19.88 16.68
CA ARG A 361 10.82 18.76 17.24
C ARG A 361 12.08 19.20 17.99
N ASN A 362 12.51 20.43 17.86
CA ASN A 362 13.66 20.96 18.60
C ASN A 362 13.35 21.25 20.07
N ASP A 363 12.08 21.53 20.41
CA ASP A 363 11.70 22.00 21.74
C ASP A 363 11.51 20.89 22.80
N SER A 364 11.31 19.63 22.40
CA SER A 364 11.26 18.49 23.34
C SER A 364 11.26 17.13 22.63
N ASP A 365 12.36 16.43 22.69
CA ASP A 365 12.55 15.07 22.10
C ASP A 365 11.48 14.03 22.49
N ASP A 366 10.87 14.14 23.68
CA ASP A 366 9.82 13.23 24.15
C ASP A 366 8.40 13.66 23.78
N PHE A 367 8.14 14.96 23.68
CA PHE A 367 6.78 15.49 23.50
C PHE A 367 6.28 15.34 22.05
N ALA A 368 7.13 15.60 21.06
CA ALA A 368 6.76 15.48 19.64
C ALA A 368 6.49 14.03 19.23
N GLY A 369 7.30 13.09 19.71
CA GLY A 369 7.07 11.66 19.47
C GLY A 369 5.79 11.13 20.13
N GLN A 370 5.42 11.63 21.30
CA GLN A 370 4.16 11.30 21.97
C GLN A 370 2.95 11.90 21.24
N GLN A 371 3.07 13.13 20.72
CA GLN A 371 2.01 13.73 19.90
C GLN A 371 1.80 12.98 18.57
N ALA A 372 2.87 12.53 17.91
CA ALA A 372 2.79 11.74 16.69
C ALA A 372 2.03 10.42 16.93
N LEU A 373 2.35 9.71 18.01
CA LEU A 373 1.67 8.49 18.41
C LEU A 373 0.18 8.70 18.75
N GLN A 374 -0.19 9.83 19.35
CA GLN A 374 -1.58 10.17 19.67
C GLN A 374 -2.43 10.49 18.43
N GLN A 375 -1.80 10.77 17.28
CA GLN A 375 -2.50 11.07 16.03
C GLN A 375 -2.97 9.81 15.29
N LEU A 376 -2.31 8.65 15.53
CA LEU A 376 -2.66 7.42 14.83
C LEU A 376 -4.02 6.90 15.33
N PRO A 377 -5.03 6.77 14.44
CA PRO A 377 -6.31 6.20 14.81
C PRO A 377 -6.14 4.79 15.41
N PRO A 378 -6.75 4.49 16.54
CA PRO A 378 -6.62 3.20 17.20
C PRO A 378 -7.18 2.03 16.37
N GLU A 379 -7.96 2.31 15.34
CA GLU A 379 -8.46 1.34 14.37
C GLU A 379 -7.39 0.83 13.41
N ILE A 380 -6.28 1.55 13.23
CA ILE A 380 -5.14 1.14 12.40
C ILE A 380 -4.28 0.14 13.17
N SER A 381 -4.82 -1.04 13.38
CA SER A 381 -4.24 -2.13 14.16
C SER A 381 -4.63 -3.48 13.56
N TRP A 382 -3.66 -4.37 13.32
CA TRP A 382 -3.93 -5.70 12.79
C TRP A 382 -4.87 -6.50 13.68
N ALA A 383 -4.75 -6.40 15.00
CA ALA A 383 -5.65 -7.08 15.94
C ALA A 383 -7.11 -6.62 15.76
N LYS A 384 -7.35 -5.31 15.62
CA LYS A 384 -8.70 -4.78 15.37
C LYS A 384 -9.20 -5.13 13.97
N THR A 385 -8.34 -5.10 12.96
CA THR A 385 -8.66 -5.54 11.60
C THR A 385 -9.14 -6.99 11.60
N THR A 386 -8.38 -7.89 12.23
CA THR A 386 -8.70 -9.31 12.34
C THR A 386 -10.02 -9.53 13.10
N ALA A 387 -10.18 -8.93 14.26
CA ALA A 387 -11.41 -9.07 15.06
C ALA A 387 -12.64 -8.57 14.28
N ARG A 388 -12.51 -7.45 13.57
CA ARG A 388 -13.60 -6.93 12.74
C ARG A 388 -13.91 -7.84 11.56
N GLU A 389 -12.88 -8.36 10.87
CA GLU A 389 -13.05 -9.28 9.74
C GLU A 389 -13.76 -10.58 10.18
N LEU A 390 -13.34 -11.19 11.29
CA LEU A 390 -13.98 -12.39 11.85
C LEU A 390 -15.45 -12.15 12.19
N SER A 391 -15.82 -10.95 12.69
CA SER A 391 -17.22 -10.63 13.02
C SER A 391 -18.18 -10.68 11.82
N PHE A 392 -17.67 -10.73 10.59
CA PHE A 392 -18.46 -10.92 9.36
C PHE A 392 -18.53 -12.38 8.91
N LEU A 393 -17.69 -13.25 9.46
CA LEU A 393 -17.61 -14.68 9.13
C LEU A 393 -18.36 -15.56 10.15
N ALA A 394 -18.86 -14.95 11.21
CA ALA A 394 -19.61 -15.60 12.30
C ALA A 394 -21.09 -15.84 11.94
#